data_5bfe9ccdedb754f60b9cf123dc6771ee
#
_entry.id   5bfe9ccdedb754f60b9cf123dc6771ee
#
_cell.length_a   1.000
_cell.length_b   1.000
_cell.length_c   1.000
_cell.angle_alpha   90.00
_cell.angle_beta   90.00
_cell.angle_gamma   90.00
#
_symmetry.space_group_name_H-M   'P 1'
#
loop_
_entity.id
_entity.type
_entity.pdbx_description
1 polymer ?
#
loop_
_entity_poly.entity_id
_entity_poly.type
_entity_poly.pdbx_seq_one_letter_code
_entity_poly.pdbx_strand_id
1 'polypeptide(L)' 'ETIGTDAGQAGGFDPPFPNHTIMHGAGKLGLASLCNLDQLPATGSVVIAAPLKIVEGSGSPLRVLALVGP' A
#
# COMPACT_ATOMS: atom_id res chain seq x y z
N GLU A 1 -4.24 1.06 7.48
CA GLU A 1 -4.25 2.50 7.79
C GLU A 1 -2.94 2.97 8.46
N THR A 2 -1.94 2.12 8.48
CA THR A 2 -0.63 2.48 9.03
C THR A 2 0.07 3.51 8.15
N ILE A 3 1.02 4.23 8.73
CA ILE A 3 1.77 5.27 8.00
C ILE A 3 2.81 4.68 7.05
N GLY A 4 3.01 3.38 7.05
CA GLY A 4 3.93 2.68 6.15
C GLY A 4 3.60 1.21 6.07
N THR A 5 4.24 0.51 5.16
CA THR A 5 4.00 -0.91 4.92
C THR A 5 4.95 -1.81 5.72
N ASP A 6 5.92 -1.24 6.40
CA ASP A 6 6.78 -1.93 7.37
C ASP A 6 6.76 -1.18 8.71
N ALA A 7 7.14 -1.86 9.78
CA ALA A 7 7.26 -1.24 11.09
C ALA A 7 8.39 -0.21 11.10
N GLY A 8 8.28 0.80 11.98
CA GLY A 8 9.26 1.89 12.03
C GLY A 8 10.69 1.45 12.32
N GLN A 9 10.87 0.33 13.02
CA GLN A 9 12.19 -0.20 13.36
C GLN A 9 12.54 -1.45 12.56
N ALA A 10 11.86 -1.67 11.44
CA ALA A 10 12.02 -2.87 10.63
C ALA A 10 13.41 -2.97 9.96
N GLY A 11 14.20 -1.90 9.99
CA GLY A 11 15.59 -1.95 9.54
C GLY A 11 16.45 -2.94 10.33
N GLY A 12 16.05 -3.28 11.57
CA GLY A 12 16.74 -4.27 12.39
C GLY A 12 16.28 -5.72 12.13
N PHE A 13 15.33 -5.95 11.26
CA PHE A 13 14.85 -7.29 10.93
C PHE A 13 15.77 -7.93 9.89
N ASP A 14 15.62 -9.25 9.71
CA ASP A 14 16.34 -10.01 8.70
C ASP A 14 15.34 -10.75 7.80
N PRO A 15 15.14 -10.33 6.55
CA PRO A 15 15.78 -9.18 5.89
C PRO A 15 15.29 -7.85 6.45
N PRO A 16 16.06 -6.77 6.30
CA PRO A 16 15.59 -5.46 6.74
C PRO A 16 14.37 -5.01 5.92
N PHE A 17 13.44 -4.33 6.58
CA PHE A 17 12.19 -3.87 5.96
C PHE A 17 11.54 -4.99 5.14
N PRO A 18 11.11 -6.10 5.79
CA PRO A 18 10.73 -7.32 5.06
C PRO A 18 9.61 -7.12 4.05
N ASN A 19 8.65 -6.24 4.31
CA ASN A 19 7.59 -6.01 3.33
C ASN A 19 8.14 -5.30 2.09
N HIS A 20 9.01 -4.29 2.27
CA HIS A 20 9.67 -3.66 1.13
C HIS A 20 10.56 -4.66 0.39
N THR A 21 11.34 -5.42 1.13
CA THR A 21 12.32 -6.35 0.54
C THR A 21 11.62 -7.50 -0.21
N ILE A 22 10.57 -8.06 0.35
CA ILE A 22 9.93 -9.26 -0.20
C ILE A 22 8.78 -8.90 -1.11
N MET A 23 7.79 -8.15 -0.61
CA MET A 23 6.57 -7.87 -1.37
C MET A 23 6.82 -6.86 -2.48
N HIS A 24 7.39 -5.71 -2.14
CA HIS A 24 7.66 -4.69 -3.15
C HIS A 24 8.78 -5.13 -4.10
N GLY A 25 9.77 -5.88 -3.59
CA GLY A 25 10.80 -6.49 -4.41
C GLY A 25 10.25 -7.48 -5.42
N ALA A 26 9.11 -8.11 -5.15
CA ALA A 26 8.42 -9.01 -6.07
C ALA A 26 7.44 -8.29 -7.00
N GLY A 27 7.48 -6.95 -7.04
CA GLY A 27 6.59 -6.16 -7.89
C GLY A 27 5.19 -5.96 -7.33
N LYS A 28 4.98 -6.21 -6.04
CA LYS A 28 3.68 -5.95 -5.39
C LYS A 28 3.66 -4.53 -4.87
N LEU A 29 2.51 -3.88 -4.99
CA LEU A 29 2.33 -2.52 -4.54
C LEU A 29 1.92 -2.47 -3.07
N GLY A 30 2.24 -1.37 -2.39
CA GLY A 30 1.80 -1.10 -1.04
C GLY A 30 1.05 0.23 -0.98
N LEU A 31 -0.04 0.26 -0.26
CA LEU A 31 -0.81 1.46 0.01
C LEU A 31 -0.76 1.72 1.51
N ALA A 32 -0.43 2.94 1.89
CA ALA A 32 -0.29 3.32 3.29
C ALA A 32 -1.12 4.56 3.59
N SER A 33 -1.34 4.83 4.87
CA SER A 33 -2.06 6.02 5.35
C SER A 33 -3.49 6.12 4.80
N LEU A 34 -4.13 4.98 4.61
CA LEU A 34 -5.52 4.92 4.16
C LEU A 34 -6.47 5.23 5.34
N CYS A 35 -7.73 5.41 5.04
CA CYS A 35 -8.77 5.58 6.05
C CYS A 35 -10.05 4.85 5.60
N ASN A 36 -10.99 4.69 6.52
CA ASN A 36 -12.32 4.12 6.27
C ASN A 36 -12.29 2.66 5.78
N LEU A 37 -11.22 1.91 6.06
CA LEU A 37 -11.14 0.51 5.64
C LEU A 37 -12.18 -0.36 6.34
N ASP A 38 -12.61 0.04 7.53
CA ASP A 38 -13.67 -0.64 8.28
C ASP A 38 -15.03 -0.60 7.58
N GLN A 39 -15.20 0.31 6.63
CA GLN A 39 -16.44 0.44 5.87
C GLN A 39 -16.47 -0.42 4.61
N LEU A 40 -15.39 -1.13 4.31
CA LEU A 40 -15.31 -1.99 3.14
C LEU A 40 -15.73 -3.42 3.50
N PRO A 41 -16.42 -4.13 2.59
CA PRO A 41 -16.60 -5.56 2.77
C PRO A 41 -15.25 -6.29 2.69
N ALA A 42 -15.16 -7.47 3.28
CA ALA A 42 -13.93 -8.25 3.29
C ALA A 42 -13.45 -8.64 1.89
N THR A 43 -14.37 -8.75 0.95
CA THR A 43 -14.07 -9.15 -0.44
C THR A 43 -15.00 -8.41 -1.40
N GLY A 44 -14.64 -8.40 -2.68
CA GLY A 44 -15.52 -7.92 -3.74
C GLY A 44 -15.42 -6.44 -4.07
N SER A 45 -14.59 -5.69 -3.36
CA SER A 45 -14.36 -4.28 -3.70
C SER A 45 -13.35 -4.17 -4.84
N VAL A 46 -13.53 -3.16 -5.68
CA VAL A 46 -12.55 -2.78 -6.70
C VAL A 46 -11.84 -1.51 -6.21
N VAL A 47 -10.53 -1.58 -6.10
CA VAL A 47 -9.72 -0.45 -5.62
C VAL A 47 -9.08 0.25 -6.82
N ILE A 48 -9.23 1.56 -6.86
CA ILE A 48 -8.56 2.41 -7.84
C ILE A 48 -7.44 3.13 -7.11
N ALA A 49 -6.20 2.81 -7.48
CA ALA A 49 -4.99 3.36 -6.87
C ALA A 49 -4.11 3.91 -7.99
N ALA A 50 -4.31 5.17 -8.34
CA ALA A 50 -3.68 5.79 -9.49
C ALA A 50 -2.58 6.76 -9.02
N PRO A 51 -1.32 6.32 -8.98
CA PRO A 51 -0.21 7.20 -8.58
C PRO A 51 0.13 8.21 -9.66
N LEU A 52 0.92 9.20 -9.30
CA LEU A 52 1.49 10.13 -10.27
C LEU A 52 2.47 9.39 -11.19
N LYS A 53 2.50 9.80 -12.44
CA LYS A 53 3.40 9.22 -13.46
C LYS A 53 4.77 9.89 -13.36
N ILE A 54 5.53 9.53 -12.35
CA ILE A 54 6.85 10.10 -12.08
C ILE A 54 7.89 9.22 -12.76
N VAL A 55 8.75 9.83 -13.58
CA VAL A 55 9.83 9.11 -14.24
C VAL A 55 10.83 8.63 -13.18
N GLU A 56 11.12 7.31 -13.20
CA GLU A 56 12.02 6.66 -12.25
C GLU A 56 11.57 6.83 -10.79
N GLY A 57 10.29 7.10 -10.56
CA GLY A 57 9.74 7.22 -9.21
C GLY A 57 9.46 5.88 -8.58
N SER A 58 9.69 5.77 -7.26
CA SER A 58 9.41 4.57 -6.48
C SER A 58 8.14 4.68 -5.65
N GLY A 59 7.56 5.86 -5.56
CA GLY A 59 6.34 6.10 -4.80
C GLY A 59 5.77 7.48 -5.09
N SER A 60 4.52 7.69 -4.74
CA SER A 60 3.87 8.98 -4.90
C SER A 60 2.67 9.10 -3.97
N PRO A 61 2.23 10.32 -3.64
CA PRO A 61 0.90 10.49 -3.08
C PRO A 61 -0.15 10.09 -4.11
N LEU A 62 -1.33 9.66 -3.62
CA LEU A 62 -2.43 9.32 -4.51
C LEU A 62 -3.75 9.43 -3.77
N ARG A 63 -4.83 9.51 -4.50
CA ARG A 63 -6.20 9.37 -3.99
C ARG A 63 -6.65 7.95 -4.25
N VAL A 64 -6.95 7.21 -3.19
CA VAL A 64 -7.46 5.85 -3.30
C VAL A 64 -8.98 5.87 -3.22
N LEU A 65 -9.63 5.22 -4.17
CA LEU A 65 -11.08 5.06 -4.20
C LEU A 65 -11.40 3.57 -4.19
N ALA A 66 -12.51 3.22 -3.57
CA ALA A 66 -12.99 1.84 -3.58
C ALA A 66 -14.43 1.82 -4.09
N LEU A 67 -14.69 0.99 -5.09
CA LEU A 67 -16.02 0.71 -5.58
C LEU A 67 -16.54 -0.53 -4.87
N VAL A 68 -17.71 -0.41 -4.27
CA VAL A 68 -18.34 -1.52 -3.55
C VAL A 68 -19.67 -1.86 -4.20
N GLY A 69 -20.08 -3.12 -4.09
CA GLY A 69 -21.35 -3.57 -4.63
C GLY A 69 -22.55 -3.12 -3.80
N PRO A 70 -23.75 -3.30 -4.32
CA PRO A 70 -24.99 -2.99 -3.61
C PRO A 70 -25.18 -3.88 -2.38
#